data_a1e8054d527ab3f804a9b427b84c22cf
#
_entry.id   a1e8054d527ab3f804a9b427b84c22cf
#
_cell.length_a   1.000
_cell.length_b   1.000
_cell.length_c   1.000
_cell.angle_alpha   90.00
_cell.angle_beta   90.00
_cell.angle_gamma   90.00
#
_symmetry.space_group_name_H-M   'P 1'
#
loop_
_entity.id
_entity.type
_entity.pdbx_description
1 polymer ?
#
loop_
_entity_poly.entity_id
_entity_poly.type
_entity_poly.pdbx_seq_one_letter_code
_entity_poly.pdbx_strand_id
1 'polypeptide(L)'
;MTITPADINVSAHKTVEDSEKMFNQMIHLIQKRCQAVEQQIRSQQETEVSRVKELQEKLEQEIRDLERKDAELKQLSDTPDHSQFLHNYPSVSALSESTHSSSINIRPRRHFEDVTAAVKELRDQLQDILRDTRTNISLAITEVDVSLSGPEPEPKSRDEFLKYSREITLDPNTAHRDLLIFEGNRLVKLKQQPQYYPDHPDRFTDCAFQVLSKESLTGRCYWEVERRDGRVYVAVAYKSICRKGGFKECGFGLNDKSWSLCCGRSYQFSHNNIETPVSGPRSSRIGVYLDHRAGILSFYSVSETMTLLHRVQTTFTEPIHAGVRPIGYRASAEFLKLK
;
A
#
# COMPACT_ATOMS: atom_id res chain seq x y z
N MET A 1 -28.02 -9.33 30.79
CA MET A 1 -28.12 -10.62 30.09
C MET A 1 -26.94 -11.46 30.55
N THR A 2 -27.17 -12.61 31.13
CA THR A 2 -26.11 -13.54 31.54
C THR A 2 -25.71 -14.34 30.33
N ILE A 3 -24.44 -14.21 29.90
CA ILE A 3 -23.87 -14.99 28.80
C ILE A 3 -23.72 -16.43 29.29
N THR A 4 -24.31 -17.39 28.59
CA THR A 4 -24.19 -18.81 28.92
C THR A 4 -23.05 -19.47 28.12
N PRO A 5 -22.49 -20.62 28.58
CA PRO A 5 -21.52 -21.37 27.77
C PRO A 5 -22.05 -21.77 26.39
N ALA A 6 -23.37 -21.94 26.24
CA ALA A 6 -23.99 -22.20 24.95
C ALA A 6 -23.92 -20.99 24.02
N ASP A 7 -24.08 -19.78 24.51
CA ASP A 7 -23.96 -18.55 23.70
C ASP A 7 -22.55 -18.37 23.16
N ILE A 8 -21.54 -18.71 23.98
CA ILE A 8 -20.10 -18.64 23.56
C ILE A 8 -19.82 -19.65 22.46
N ASN A 9 -20.32 -20.89 22.65
CA ASN A 9 -20.12 -21.95 21.62
C ASN A 9 -20.79 -21.58 20.29
N VAL A 10 -22.02 -21.03 20.34
CA VAL A 10 -22.73 -20.57 19.13
C VAL A 10 -21.97 -19.43 18.45
N SER A 11 -21.48 -18.46 19.22
CA SER A 11 -20.67 -17.35 18.67
C SER A 11 -19.37 -17.84 18.06
N ALA A 12 -18.66 -18.76 18.71
CA ALA A 12 -17.42 -19.34 18.22
C ALA A 12 -17.65 -20.11 16.91
N HIS A 13 -18.67 -20.99 16.86
CA HIS A 13 -19.01 -21.73 15.63
C HIS A 13 -19.32 -20.78 14.47
N LYS A 14 -20.17 -19.80 14.72
CA LYS A 14 -20.50 -18.79 13.69
C LYS A 14 -19.24 -18.06 13.17
N THR A 15 -18.34 -17.68 14.07
CA THR A 15 -17.08 -17.00 13.69
C THR A 15 -16.19 -17.91 12.84
N VAL A 16 -16.10 -19.19 13.16
CA VAL A 16 -15.36 -20.18 12.36
C VAL A 16 -15.97 -20.30 10.97
N GLU A 17 -17.28 -20.51 10.86
CA GLU A 17 -17.99 -20.62 9.58
C GLU A 17 -17.82 -19.36 8.71
N ASP A 18 -18.00 -18.18 9.31
CA ASP A 18 -17.83 -16.90 8.61
C ASP A 18 -16.38 -16.69 8.14
N SER A 19 -15.40 -17.09 8.97
CA SER A 19 -13.98 -17.02 8.62
C SER A 19 -13.64 -17.97 7.48
N GLU A 20 -14.09 -19.23 7.53
CA GLU A 20 -13.90 -20.20 6.45
C GLU A 20 -14.50 -19.71 5.12
N LYS A 21 -15.69 -19.13 5.17
CA LYS A 21 -16.35 -18.55 4.01
C LYS A 21 -15.52 -17.41 3.39
N MET A 22 -14.98 -16.52 4.22
CA MET A 22 -14.13 -15.42 3.74
C MET A 22 -12.81 -15.94 3.16
N PHE A 23 -12.15 -16.92 3.78
CA PHE A 23 -10.93 -17.53 3.24
C PHE A 23 -11.20 -18.22 1.90
N ASN A 24 -12.30 -18.96 1.79
CA ASN A 24 -12.69 -19.61 0.53
C ASN A 24 -12.98 -18.58 -0.58
N GLN A 25 -13.58 -17.45 -0.25
CA GLN A 25 -13.75 -16.34 -1.22
C GLN A 25 -12.41 -15.77 -1.68
N MET A 26 -11.45 -15.58 -0.79
CA MET A 26 -10.10 -15.12 -1.15
C MET A 26 -9.38 -16.11 -2.06
N ILE A 27 -9.45 -17.41 -1.74
CA ILE A 27 -8.89 -18.48 -2.59
C ILE A 27 -9.51 -18.42 -4.00
N HIS A 28 -10.83 -18.28 -4.08
CA HIS A 28 -11.52 -18.20 -5.38
C HIS A 28 -11.09 -16.96 -6.19
N LEU A 29 -10.92 -15.79 -5.55
CA LEU A 29 -10.42 -14.58 -6.21
C LEU A 29 -9.00 -14.77 -6.76
N ILE A 30 -8.11 -15.41 -5.99
CA ILE A 30 -6.74 -15.71 -6.42
C ILE A 30 -6.75 -16.68 -7.60
N GLN A 31 -7.56 -17.74 -7.55
CA GLN A 31 -7.71 -18.73 -8.63
C GLN A 31 -8.23 -18.06 -9.91
N LYS A 32 -9.26 -17.21 -9.81
CA LYS A 32 -9.80 -16.46 -10.94
C LYS A 32 -8.74 -15.54 -11.57
N ARG A 33 -7.94 -14.88 -10.75
CA ARG A 33 -6.84 -14.04 -11.24
C ARG A 33 -5.76 -14.87 -11.94
N CYS A 34 -5.40 -16.02 -11.39
CA CYS A 34 -4.45 -16.95 -11.99
C CYS A 34 -4.91 -17.39 -13.40
N GLN A 35 -6.16 -17.83 -13.52
CA GLN A 35 -6.74 -18.22 -14.82
C GLN A 35 -6.74 -17.06 -15.84
N ALA A 36 -7.07 -15.83 -15.38
CA ALA A 36 -7.05 -14.67 -16.26
C ALA A 36 -5.63 -14.35 -16.78
N VAL A 37 -4.62 -14.44 -15.92
CA VAL A 37 -3.22 -14.23 -16.31
C VAL A 37 -2.77 -15.33 -17.28
N GLU A 38 -3.08 -16.60 -17.01
CA GLU A 38 -2.76 -17.72 -17.89
C GLU A 38 -3.39 -17.53 -19.28
N GLN A 39 -4.65 -17.13 -19.35
CA GLN A 39 -5.33 -16.86 -20.63
C GLN A 39 -4.67 -15.69 -21.39
N GLN A 40 -4.30 -14.63 -20.71
CA GLN A 40 -3.59 -13.52 -21.33
C GLN A 40 -2.24 -13.92 -21.91
N ILE A 41 -1.46 -14.73 -21.16
CA ILE A 41 -0.16 -15.25 -21.63
C ILE A 41 -0.36 -16.10 -22.89
N ARG A 42 -1.31 -17.04 -22.89
CA ARG A 42 -1.61 -17.92 -24.04
C ARG A 42 -2.05 -17.10 -25.26
N SER A 43 -2.96 -16.15 -25.08
CA SER A 43 -3.42 -15.28 -26.17
C SER A 43 -2.28 -14.46 -26.78
N GLN A 44 -1.41 -13.91 -25.94
CA GLN A 44 -0.24 -13.16 -26.41
C GLN A 44 0.75 -14.09 -27.13
N GLN A 45 0.99 -15.30 -26.62
CA GLN A 45 1.82 -16.30 -27.27
C GLN A 45 1.31 -16.64 -28.66
N GLU A 46 0.02 -16.94 -28.81
CA GLU A 46 -0.60 -17.24 -30.10
C GLU A 46 -0.47 -16.09 -31.10
N THR A 47 -0.67 -14.86 -30.62
CA THR A 47 -0.51 -13.65 -31.44
C THR A 47 0.92 -13.48 -31.95
N GLU A 48 1.91 -13.62 -31.07
CA GLU A 48 3.32 -13.47 -31.48
C GLU A 48 3.80 -14.62 -32.37
N VAL A 49 3.37 -15.86 -32.10
CA VAL A 49 3.65 -17.02 -32.97
C VAL A 49 3.06 -16.82 -34.36
N SER A 50 1.82 -16.31 -34.48
CA SER A 50 1.19 -16.03 -35.76
C SER A 50 1.96 -14.96 -36.54
N ARG A 51 2.37 -13.89 -35.88
CA ARG A 51 3.20 -12.83 -36.50
C ARG A 51 4.54 -13.35 -37.01
N VAL A 52 5.18 -14.22 -36.24
CA VAL A 52 6.48 -14.81 -36.68
C VAL A 52 6.28 -15.72 -37.87
N LYS A 53 5.20 -16.54 -37.92
CA LYS A 53 4.88 -17.38 -39.08
C LYS A 53 4.61 -16.55 -40.33
N GLU A 54 3.80 -15.52 -40.24
CA GLU A 54 3.53 -14.62 -41.37
C GLU A 54 4.81 -13.95 -41.90
N LEU A 55 5.71 -13.57 -41.00
CA LEU A 55 7.01 -13.01 -41.39
C LEU A 55 7.90 -14.04 -42.06
N GLN A 56 7.91 -15.26 -41.52
CA GLN A 56 8.65 -16.38 -42.09
C GLN A 56 8.17 -16.71 -43.52
N GLU A 57 6.85 -16.80 -43.74
CA GLU A 57 6.27 -17.04 -45.05
C GLU A 57 6.62 -15.93 -46.07
N LYS A 58 6.61 -14.66 -45.63
CA LYS A 58 7.04 -13.54 -46.47
C LYS A 58 8.55 -13.63 -46.87
N LEU A 59 9.39 -13.95 -45.89
CA LEU A 59 10.81 -14.14 -46.14
C LEU A 59 11.11 -15.31 -47.06
N GLU A 60 10.42 -16.42 -46.90
CA GLU A 60 10.55 -17.57 -47.79
C GLU A 60 10.09 -17.24 -49.22
N GLN A 61 9.06 -16.44 -49.38
CA GLN A 61 8.62 -15.99 -50.68
C GLN A 61 9.68 -15.04 -51.32
N GLU A 62 10.23 -14.12 -50.53
CA GLU A 62 11.30 -13.21 -51.03
C GLU A 62 12.56 -13.98 -51.44
N ILE A 63 12.94 -15.01 -50.69
CA ILE A 63 14.06 -15.89 -51.04
C ILE A 63 13.79 -16.57 -52.39
N ARG A 64 12.61 -17.20 -52.58
CA ARG A 64 12.22 -17.84 -53.85
C ARG A 64 12.26 -16.86 -55.03
N ASP A 65 11.79 -15.64 -54.83
CA ASP A 65 11.80 -14.61 -55.87
C ASP A 65 13.23 -14.15 -56.21
N LEU A 66 14.10 -14.04 -55.20
CA LEU A 66 15.53 -13.71 -55.40
C LEU A 66 16.29 -14.84 -56.09
N GLU A 67 16.05 -16.11 -55.71
CA GLU A 67 16.66 -17.28 -56.38
C GLU A 67 16.23 -17.37 -57.84
N ARG A 68 14.98 -17.07 -58.17
CA ARG A 68 14.49 -17.03 -59.55
C ARG A 68 15.21 -15.91 -60.34
N LYS A 69 15.33 -14.72 -59.77
CA LYS A 69 16.07 -13.59 -60.41
C LYS A 69 17.56 -13.90 -60.59
N ASP A 70 18.19 -14.55 -59.62
CA ASP A 70 19.59 -14.97 -59.74
C ASP A 70 19.77 -16.01 -60.86
N ALA A 71 18.84 -16.96 -61.02
CA ALA A 71 18.87 -17.92 -62.14
C ALA A 71 18.68 -17.25 -63.48
N GLU A 72 17.77 -16.29 -63.60
CA GLU A 72 17.57 -15.49 -64.84
C GLU A 72 18.82 -14.67 -65.20
N LEU A 73 19.46 -14.03 -64.20
CA LEU A 73 20.71 -13.29 -64.40
C LEU A 73 21.87 -14.19 -64.84
N LYS A 74 21.98 -15.40 -64.25
CA LYS A 74 23.00 -16.39 -64.67
C LYS A 74 22.79 -16.83 -66.12
N GLN A 75 21.54 -17.13 -66.52
CA GLN A 75 21.25 -17.48 -67.90
C GLN A 75 21.64 -16.36 -68.91
N LEU A 76 21.40 -15.10 -68.53
CA LEU A 76 21.79 -13.94 -69.36
C LEU A 76 23.32 -13.76 -69.40
N SER A 77 24.00 -14.02 -68.31
CA SER A 77 25.48 -13.93 -68.21
C SER A 77 26.16 -15.00 -69.08
N ASP A 78 25.57 -16.20 -69.19
CA ASP A 78 26.12 -17.32 -69.95
C ASP A 78 25.82 -17.25 -71.50
N THR A 79 25.06 -16.25 -71.92
CA THR A 79 24.65 -16.07 -73.31
C THR A 79 25.85 -15.53 -74.15
N PRO A 80 26.34 -16.24 -75.14
CA PRO A 80 27.53 -15.82 -75.93
C PRO A 80 27.26 -14.68 -76.89
N ASP A 81 26.00 -14.32 -77.14
CA ASP A 81 25.60 -13.25 -78.07
C ASP A 81 25.39 -11.92 -77.38
N HIS A 82 26.31 -11.00 -77.55
CA HIS A 82 26.29 -9.65 -77.03
C HIS A 82 25.08 -8.82 -77.48
N SER A 83 24.47 -9.12 -78.62
CA SER A 83 23.29 -8.42 -79.14
C SER A 83 22.03 -8.84 -78.33
N GLN A 84 21.92 -10.09 -78.00
CA GLN A 84 20.83 -10.60 -77.13
C GLN A 84 20.93 -10.05 -75.71
N PHE A 85 22.14 -9.94 -75.17
CA PHE A 85 22.34 -9.33 -73.81
C PHE A 85 21.90 -7.87 -73.84
N LEU A 86 22.26 -7.07 -74.81
CA LEU A 86 21.85 -5.66 -74.91
C LEU A 86 20.35 -5.49 -75.14
N HIS A 87 19.67 -6.41 -75.80
CA HIS A 87 18.22 -6.39 -76.02
C HIS A 87 17.44 -6.70 -74.74
N ASN A 88 17.97 -7.56 -73.90
CA ASN A 88 17.34 -7.97 -72.63
C ASN A 88 17.76 -7.12 -71.41
N TYR A 89 18.81 -6.26 -71.56
CA TYR A 89 19.32 -5.41 -70.48
C TYR A 89 18.26 -4.50 -69.81
N PRO A 90 17.25 -3.92 -70.54
CA PRO A 90 16.22 -3.12 -69.91
C PRO A 90 15.36 -3.91 -68.94
N SER A 91 15.13 -5.21 -69.20
CA SER A 91 14.37 -6.11 -68.29
C SER A 91 15.14 -6.43 -67.02
N VAL A 92 16.47 -6.54 -67.10
CA VAL A 92 17.37 -6.75 -65.96
C VAL A 92 17.50 -5.50 -65.10
N SER A 93 17.58 -4.32 -65.74
CA SER A 93 17.62 -3.03 -65.05
C SER A 93 16.32 -2.79 -64.22
N ALA A 94 15.16 -3.15 -64.76
CA ALA A 94 13.90 -3.05 -64.06
C ALA A 94 13.81 -3.99 -62.84
N LEU A 95 14.57 -5.11 -62.83
CA LEU A 95 14.67 -6.03 -61.72
C LEU A 95 15.45 -5.45 -60.51
N SER A 96 16.40 -4.52 -60.78
CA SER A 96 17.22 -3.92 -59.73
C SER A 96 16.50 -2.81 -58.95
N GLU A 97 15.48 -2.18 -59.52
CA GLU A 97 14.70 -1.11 -58.82
C GLU A 97 13.63 -1.62 -57.85
N SER A 98 13.32 -2.91 -57.89
CA SER A 98 12.23 -3.47 -57.03
C SER A 98 12.71 -4.15 -55.72
N THR A 99 13.98 -4.05 -55.37
CA THR A 99 14.50 -4.59 -54.10
C THR A 99 14.39 -3.56 -53.00
N HIS A 100 13.16 -3.24 -52.57
CA HIS A 100 12.94 -2.72 -51.23
C HIS A 100 13.19 -3.86 -50.25
N SER A 101 14.45 -4.03 -49.85
CA SER A 101 14.77 -4.84 -48.68
C SER A 101 14.02 -4.25 -47.48
N SER A 102 12.96 -4.91 -47.09
CA SER A 102 12.28 -4.59 -45.84
C SER A 102 13.30 -4.82 -44.72
N SER A 103 13.86 -3.75 -44.19
CA SER A 103 14.78 -3.83 -43.05
C SER A 103 14.01 -4.36 -41.85
N ILE A 104 14.02 -5.69 -41.68
CA ILE A 104 13.39 -6.36 -40.55
C ILE A 104 14.23 -6.06 -39.32
N ASN A 105 13.76 -5.13 -38.52
CA ASN A 105 14.42 -4.75 -37.27
C ASN A 105 14.02 -5.75 -36.17
N ILE A 106 14.75 -6.84 -36.05
CA ILE A 106 14.59 -7.84 -34.99
C ILE A 106 15.16 -7.23 -33.72
N ARG A 107 14.29 -6.70 -32.87
CA ARG A 107 14.68 -6.31 -31.51
C ARG A 107 14.52 -7.53 -30.61
N PRO A 108 15.57 -7.95 -29.86
CA PRO A 108 15.43 -9.01 -28.87
C PRO A 108 14.43 -8.54 -27.79
N ARG A 109 13.28 -9.17 -27.71
CA ARG A 109 12.28 -8.93 -26.66
C ARG A 109 12.45 -9.98 -25.58
N ARG A 110 12.38 -9.56 -24.33
CA ARG A 110 12.29 -10.46 -23.16
C ARG A 110 10.96 -11.23 -23.25
N HIS A 111 11.02 -12.54 -23.26
CA HIS A 111 9.84 -13.39 -23.34
C HIS A 111 9.28 -13.61 -21.93
N PHE A 112 8.14 -12.98 -21.59
CA PHE A 112 7.35 -13.22 -20.36
C PHE A 112 8.12 -13.19 -19.02
N GLU A 113 9.42 -12.90 -18.99
CA GLU A 113 10.24 -12.82 -17.76
C GLU A 113 9.73 -11.75 -16.82
N ASP A 114 9.28 -10.61 -17.35
CA ASP A 114 8.72 -9.50 -16.57
C ASP A 114 7.39 -9.89 -15.90
N VAL A 115 6.60 -10.79 -16.53
CA VAL A 115 5.36 -11.33 -15.95
C VAL A 115 5.67 -12.20 -14.73
N THR A 116 6.69 -13.05 -14.84
CA THR A 116 7.14 -13.89 -13.72
C THR A 116 7.64 -13.03 -12.55
N ALA A 117 8.38 -11.95 -12.84
CA ALA A 117 8.83 -11.01 -11.83
C ALA A 117 7.66 -10.31 -11.12
N ALA A 118 6.65 -9.85 -11.87
CA ALA A 118 5.47 -9.21 -11.32
C ALA A 118 4.62 -10.16 -10.45
N VAL A 119 4.48 -11.41 -10.86
CA VAL A 119 3.77 -12.44 -10.07
C VAL A 119 4.54 -12.77 -8.79
N LYS A 120 5.88 -12.81 -8.84
CA LYS A 120 6.72 -13.00 -7.66
C LYS A 120 6.56 -11.85 -6.66
N GLU A 121 6.58 -10.62 -7.14
CA GLU A 121 6.37 -9.44 -6.30
C GLU A 121 4.99 -9.47 -5.61
N LEU A 122 3.93 -9.82 -6.36
CA LEU A 122 2.58 -9.99 -5.80
C LEU A 122 2.55 -11.07 -4.72
N ARG A 123 3.23 -12.20 -4.93
CA ARG A 123 3.35 -13.27 -3.92
C ARG A 123 4.01 -12.75 -2.65
N ASP A 124 5.10 -12.03 -2.78
CA ASP A 124 5.87 -11.53 -1.63
C ASP A 124 5.04 -10.50 -0.84
N GLN A 125 4.31 -9.61 -1.52
CA GLN A 125 3.35 -8.68 -0.89
C GLN A 125 2.22 -9.40 -0.15
N LEU A 126 1.65 -10.47 -0.76
CA LEU A 126 0.63 -11.29 -0.10
C LEU A 126 1.17 -12.01 1.14
N GLN A 127 2.40 -12.52 1.10
CA GLN A 127 3.04 -13.15 2.25
C GLN A 127 3.23 -12.16 3.41
N ASP A 128 3.64 -10.94 3.12
CA ASP A 128 3.81 -9.89 4.13
C ASP A 128 2.46 -9.50 4.76
N ILE A 129 1.41 -9.32 3.96
CA ILE A 129 0.06 -9.05 4.45
C ILE A 129 -0.44 -10.19 5.36
N LEU A 130 -0.26 -11.44 4.95
CA LEU A 130 -0.68 -12.60 5.74
C LEU A 130 0.10 -12.74 7.04
N ARG A 131 1.39 -12.36 7.06
CA ARG A 131 2.21 -12.35 8.27
C ARG A 131 1.74 -11.28 9.25
N ASP A 132 1.51 -10.05 8.77
CA ASP A 132 1.07 -8.92 9.59
C ASP A 132 -0.35 -9.16 10.15
N THR A 133 -1.26 -9.70 9.34
CA THR A 133 -2.63 -10.03 9.78
C THR A 133 -2.70 -11.21 10.74
N ARG A 134 -1.77 -12.16 10.67
CA ARG A 134 -1.71 -13.29 11.61
C ARG A 134 -1.59 -12.81 13.06
N THR A 135 -0.73 -11.83 13.32
CA THR A 135 -0.56 -11.26 14.65
C THR A 135 -1.85 -10.59 15.14
N ASN A 136 -2.51 -9.84 14.27
CA ASN A 136 -3.76 -9.14 14.60
C ASN A 136 -4.92 -10.13 14.87
N ILE A 137 -5.05 -11.17 14.05
CA ILE A 137 -6.07 -12.22 14.24
C ILE A 137 -5.80 -13.00 15.55
N SER A 138 -4.54 -13.38 15.80
CA SER A 138 -4.16 -14.07 17.03
C SER A 138 -4.45 -13.24 18.28
N LEU A 139 -4.17 -11.92 18.24
CA LEU A 139 -4.52 -11.00 19.32
C LEU A 139 -6.03 -10.92 19.52
N ALA A 140 -6.80 -10.79 18.44
CA ALA A 140 -8.26 -10.73 18.52
C ALA A 140 -8.87 -12.02 19.09
N ILE A 141 -8.28 -13.20 18.82
CA ILE A 141 -8.72 -14.48 19.38
C ILE A 141 -8.37 -14.54 20.87
N THR A 142 -7.18 -14.11 21.29
CA THR A 142 -6.75 -14.14 22.71
C THR A 142 -7.44 -13.08 23.55
N GLU A 143 -7.96 -12.00 22.95
CA GLU A 143 -8.74 -10.95 23.62
C GLU A 143 -10.24 -11.31 23.77
N VAL A 144 -10.67 -12.52 23.35
CA VAL A 144 -12.00 -13.04 23.72
C VAL A 144 -11.96 -13.43 25.18
N ASP A 145 -12.14 -12.43 26.04
CA ASP A 145 -12.23 -12.63 27.48
C ASP A 145 -13.68 -12.86 27.88
N VAL A 146 -13.96 -14.05 28.41
CA VAL A 146 -15.21 -14.37 29.10
C VAL A 146 -15.05 -13.93 30.54
N SER A 147 -14.92 -12.64 30.76
CA SER A 147 -14.87 -12.10 32.11
C SER A 147 -16.24 -12.23 32.76
N LEU A 148 -16.33 -13.12 33.74
CA LEU A 148 -17.48 -13.25 34.67
C LEU A 148 -17.56 -12.07 35.67
N SER A 149 -16.53 -11.23 35.73
CA SER A 149 -16.49 -9.94 36.38
C SER A 149 -16.93 -8.86 35.39
N GLY A 150 -17.83 -7.95 35.78
CA GLY A 150 -18.29 -6.83 34.95
C GLY A 150 -17.13 -6.06 34.28
N PRO A 151 -17.39 -5.07 33.42
CA PRO A 151 -16.36 -4.40 32.66
C PRO A 151 -15.21 -3.97 33.57
N GLU A 152 -14.01 -4.46 33.29
CA GLU A 152 -12.81 -4.03 34.01
C GLU A 152 -12.77 -2.50 34.07
N PRO A 153 -12.55 -1.93 35.25
CA PRO A 153 -12.52 -0.48 35.41
C PRO A 153 -11.41 0.11 34.49
N GLU A 154 -11.69 1.29 33.99
CA GLU A 154 -10.70 2.05 33.22
C GLU A 154 -9.45 2.30 34.09
N PRO A 155 -8.23 2.14 33.52
CA PRO A 155 -6.99 2.40 34.25
C PRO A 155 -6.95 3.81 34.84
N LYS A 156 -6.45 3.96 36.08
CA LYS A 156 -6.40 5.23 36.81
C LYS A 156 -4.98 5.75 37.01
N SER A 157 -3.99 4.87 36.94
CA SER A 157 -2.58 5.22 37.11
C SER A 157 -1.78 4.89 35.85
N ARG A 158 -0.62 5.54 35.65
CA ARG A 158 0.25 5.25 34.51
C ARG A 158 0.67 3.76 34.49
N ASP A 159 0.94 3.17 35.63
CA ASP A 159 1.32 1.75 35.73
C ASP A 159 0.19 0.81 35.28
N GLU A 160 -1.05 1.17 35.53
CA GLU A 160 -2.20 0.43 35.04
C GLU A 160 -2.34 0.60 33.51
N PHE A 161 -2.14 1.79 32.96
CA PHE A 161 -2.12 2.01 31.50
C PHE A 161 -1.00 1.27 30.81
N LEU A 162 0.18 1.15 31.44
CA LEU A 162 1.32 0.43 30.89
C LEU A 162 1.04 -1.07 30.69
N LYS A 163 0.08 -1.66 31.38
CA LYS A 163 -0.38 -3.04 31.13
C LYS A 163 -0.96 -3.23 29.73
N TYR A 164 -1.46 -2.15 29.12
CA TYR A 164 -2.02 -2.13 27.78
C TYR A 164 -1.07 -1.49 26.76
N SER A 165 0.21 -1.32 27.11
CA SER A 165 1.20 -0.68 26.24
C SER A 165 1.34 -1.43 24.93
N ARG A 166 1.38 -0.67 23.83
CA ARG A 166 1.63 -1.19 22.48
C ARG A 166 2.85 -0.48 21.88
N GLU A 167 3.70 -1.26 21.27
CA GLU A 167 4.80 -0.70 20.49
C GLU A 167 4.23 -0.17 19.17
N ILE A 168 4.47 1.11 18.88
CA ILE A 168 3.97 1.80 17.70
C ILE A 168 5.15 2.17 16.81
N THR A 169 5.05 1.79 15.53
CA THR A 169 5.98 2.19 14.48
C THR A 169 5.23 2.91 13.35
N LEU A 170 5.87 3.89 12.77
CA LEU A 170 5.33 4.65 11.64
C LEU A 170 5.45 3.84 10.35
N ASP A 171 4.43 3.91 9.50
CA ASP A 171 4.46 3.29 8.19
C ASP A 171 5.00 4.27 7.13
N PRO A 172 6.21 4.05 6.60
CA PRO A 172 6.79 4.92 5.58
C PRO A 172 5.95 4.97 4.28
N ASN A 173 5.11 3.97 4.03
CA ASN A 173 4.23 3.96 2.86
C ASN A 173 3.11 4.99 2.99
N THR A 174 2.69 5.33 4.20
CA THR A 174 1.65 6.34 4.45
C THR A 174 2.22 7.76 4.55
N ALA A 175 3.50 7.90 4.86
CA ALA A 175 4.13 9.19 5.14
C ALA A 175 4.05 10.17 3.97
N HIS A 176 3.70 11.43 4.25
CA HIS A 176 3.89 12.50 3.27
C HIS A 176 5.38 12.63 2.89
N ARG A 177 5.69 12.98 1.65
CA ARG A 177 7.09 13.04 1.16
C ARG A 177 7.96 14.04 1.92
N ASP A 178 7.41 15.08 2.52
CA ASP A 178 8.15 16.06 3.31
C ASP A 178 8.44 15.59 4.74
N LEU A 179 8.02 14.40 5.11
CA LEU A 179 8.31 13.81 6.41
C LEU A 179 9.53 12.88 6.32
N LEU A 180 10.51 13.12 7.19
CA LEU A 180 11.61 12.19 7.42
C LEU A 180 11.28 11.30 8.61
N ILE A 181 11.26 9.99 8.39
CA ILE A 181 11.08 8.96 9.42
C ILE A 181 12.43 8.30 9.70
N PHE A 182 12.76 8.10 10.97
CA PHE A 182 14.02 7.50 11.40
C PHE A 182 13.92 6.85 12.80
N GLU A 183 15.04 6.39 13.39
CA GLU A 183 15.11 5.71 14.69
C GLU A 183 14.14 4.51 14.77
N GLY A 184 14.25 3.59 13.82
CA GLY A 184 13.43 2.38 13.80
C GLY A 184 11.94 2.67 13.51
N ASN A 185 11.67 3.67 12.68
CA ASN A 185 10.33 4.12 12.31
C ASN A 185 9.50 4.66 13.48
N ARG A 186 10.11 5.25 14.51
CA ARG A 186 9.39 5.83 15.65
C ARG A 186 9.45 7.34 15.72
N LEU A 187 10.46 7.95 15.12
CA LEU A 187 10.64 9.40 15.12
C LEU A 187 10.35 9.98 13.75
N VAL A 188 9.54 11.04 13.70
CA VAL A 188 9.22 11.78 12.48
C VAL A 188 9.51 13.26 12.62
N LYS A 189 10.02 13.86 11.55
CA LYS A 189 10.31 15.31 11.46
C LYS A 189 9.88 15.85 10.10
N LEU A 190 9.26 17.04 10.10
CA LEU A 190 8.97 17.76 8.86
C LEU A 190 10.26 18.38 8.30
N LYS A 191 10.49 18.17 7.01
CA LYS A 191 11.65 18.69 6.25
C LYS A 191 11.22 19.71 5.20
N GLN A 192 12.14 20.55 4.77
CA GLN A 192 11.92 21.50 3.66
C GLN A 192 12.04 20.84 2.29
N GLN A 193 12.78 19.72 2.21
CA GLN A 193 12.99 18.99 0.98
C GLN A 193 12.28 17.65 1.04
N PRO A 194 11.57 17.25 -0.02
CA PRO A 194 10.92 15.95 -0.10
C PRO A 194 11.92 14.81 0.05
N GLN A 195 11.47 13.76 0.74
CA GLN A 195 12.22 12.52 0.89
C GLN A 195 11.93 11.59 -0.29
N TYR A 196 12.88 10.75 -0.64
CA TYR A 196 12.77 9.80 -1.75
C TYR A 196 12.02 8.53 -1.30
N TYR A 197 10.72 8.65 -1.06
CA TYR A 197 9.86 7.49 -0.86
C TYR A 197 9.31 7.01 -2.21
N PRO A 198 9.26 5.67 -2.46
CA PRO A 198 8.54 5.12 -3.61
C PRO A 198 7.08 5.59 -3.63
N ASP A 199 6.48 5.68 -4.81
CA ASP A 199 5.04 5.94 -4.90
C ASP A 199 4.25 4.81 -4.25
N HIS A 200 3.26 5.18 -3.44
CA HIS A 200 2.40 4.22 -2.76
C HIS A 200 0.96 4.75 -2.70
N PRO A 201 -0.07 3.90 -2.91
CA PRO A 201 -1.47 4.32 -2.86
C PRO A 201 -1.89 4.84 -1.47
N ASP A 202 -1.29 4.34 -0.40
CA ASP A 202 -1.55 4.75 0.98
C ASP A 202 -0.84 6.05 1.39
N ARG A 203 0.00 6.63 0.54
CA ARG A 203 0.76 7.83 0.86
C ARG A 203 -0.13 9.06 0.92
N PHE A 204 -0.04 9.81 2.02
CA PHE A 204 -0.62 11.15 2.11
C PHE A 204 0.09 12.10 1.15
N THR A 205 -0.70 12.86 0.42
CA THR A 205 -0.24 13.86 -0.56
C THR A 205 -0.80 15.24 -0.22
N ASP A 206 -0.50 16.22 -1.05
CA ASP A 206 -0.98 17.60 -0.98
C ASP A 206 -0.61 18.30 0.35
N CYS A 207 -1.58 18.81 1.07
CA CYS A 207 -1.35 19.60 2.30
C CYS A 207 -1.34 18.77 3.59
N ALA A 208 -1.48 17.45 3.52
CA ALA A 208 -1.58 16.57 4.68
C ALA A 208 -0.20 15.99 5.09
N PHE A 209 0.67 16.84 5.66
CA PHE A 209 2.00 16.44 6.17
C PHE A 209 1.89 15.53 7.40
N GLN A 210 1.39 14.32 7.21
CA GLN A 210 1.04 13.38 8.27
C GLN A 210 1.41 11.94 7.91
N VAL A 211 1.40 11.08 8.91
CA VAL A 211 1.77 9.67 8.79
C VAL A 211 0.95 8.84 9.77
N LEU A 212 0.64 7.61 9.41
CA LEU A 212 -0.02 6.62 10.27
C LEU A 212 0.98 5.59 10.79
N SER A 213 0.57 4.88 11.84
CA SER A 213 1.26 3.70 12.33
C SER A 213 1.08 2.51 11.38
N LYS A 214 2.06 1.61 11.41
CA LYS A 214 1.97 0.31 10.76
C LYS A 214 0.96 -0.58 11.48
N GLU A 215 0.96 -0.53 12.80
CA GLU A 215 0.11 -1.34 13.66
C GLU A 215 -1.36 -0.90 13.56
N SER A 216 -2.23 -1.90 13.47
CA SER A 216 -3.67 -1.78 13.57
C SER A 216 -4.09 -2.09 15.01
N LEU A 217 -4.79 -1.17 15.65
CA LEU A 217 -5.11 -1.20 17.07
C LEU A 217 -6.57 -1.54 17.29
N THR A 218 -6.81 -2.59 18.06
CA THR A 218 -8.11 -3.06 18.54
C THR A 218 -8.00 -3.39 20.03
N GLY A 219 -9.12 -3.53 20.73
CA GLY A 219 -9.11 -3.78 22.18
C GLY A 219 -8.58 -2.59 22.99
N ARG A 220 -7.92 -2.88 24.13
CA ARG A 220 -7.29 -1.88 24.99
C ARG A 220 -5.85 -1.67 24.61
N CYS A 221 -5.48 -0.45 24.28
CA CYS A 221 -4.14 -0.07 23.85
C CYS A 221 -3.73 1.24 24.53
N TYR A 222 -2.45 1.34 24.87
CA TYR A 222 -1.85 2.55 25.40
C TYR A 222 -0.50 2.80 24.76
N TRP A 223 -0.22 4.04 24.39
CA TRP A 223 1.09 4.47 23.87
C TRP A 223 1.37 5.92 24.25
N GLU A 224 2.63 6.32 24.19
CA GLU A 224 3.05 7.69 24.48
C GLU A 224 3.80 8.27 23.27
N VAL A 225 3.51 9.54 23.00
CA VAL A 225 4.16 10.34 21.96
C VAL A 225 4.90 11.49 22.63
N GLU A 226 6.21 11.57 22.42
CA GLU A 226 7.02 12.71 22.82
C GLU A 226 7.12 13.71 21.66
N ARG A 227 6.71 14.94 21.90
CA ARG A 227 6.91 16.04 20.96
C ARG A 227 8.16 16.82 21.31
N ARG A 228 8.95 17.14 20.29
CA ARG A 228 10.10 18.04 20.42
C ARG A 228 9.88 19.22 19.49
N ASP A 229 10.09 20.41 19.99
CA ASP A 229 9.95 21.66 19.28
C ASP A 229 8.69 21.79 18.38
N GLY A 230 8.06 22.93 18.40
CA GLY A 230 6.91 23.24 17.55
C GLY A 230 5.58 22.60 17.98
N ARG A 231 4.65 22.59 17.05
CA ARG A 231 3.29 22.06 17.21
C ARG A 231 3.21 20.65 16.59
N VAL A 232 2.55 19.74 17.29
CA VAL A 232 2.31 18.38 16.80
C VAL A 232 0.85 18.02 17.01
N TYR A 233 0.23 17.41 16.03
CA TYR A 233 -1.05 16.72 16.20
C TYR A 233 -0.77 15.27 16.51
N VAL A 234 -1.24 14.82 17.68
CA VAL A 234 -1.30 13.42 18.06
C VAL A 234 -2.69 12.93 17.72
N ALA A 235 -2.79 11.93 16.88
CA ALA A 235 -4.05 11.54 16.28
C ALA A 235 -4.25 10.02 16.28
N VAL A 236 -5.50 9.63 16.08
CA VAL A 236 -5.88 8.30 15.63
C VAL A 236 -6.79 8.42 14.43
N ALA A 237 -6.71 7.44 13.54
CA ALA A 237 -7.54 7.42 12.33
C ALA A 237 -7.83 6.00 11.86
N TYR A 238 -8.93 5.86 11.12
CA TYR A 238 -9.18 4.67 10.33
C TYR A 238 -8.21 4.59 9.15
N LYS A 239 -7.86 3.37 8.74
CA LYS A 239 -7.03 3.17 7.54
C LYS A 239 -7.70 3.76 6.29
N SER A 240 -9.02 3.80 6.25
CA SER A 240 -9.84 4.33 5.16
C SER A 240 -9.86 5.86 5.05
N ILE A 241 -9.12 6.61 5.90
CA ILE A 241 -8.99 8.08 5.78
C ILE A 241 -8.45 8.45 4.38
N CYS A 242 -8.95 9.55 3.82
CA CYS A 242 -8.55 10.03 2.50
C CYS A 242 -7.03 10.30 2.43
N ARG A 243 -6.39 9.88 1.33
CA ARG A 243 -4.94 10.06 1.09
C ARG A 243 -4.63 11.21 0.15
N LYS A 244 -5.52 11.47 -0.80
CA LYS A 244 -5.39 12.45 -1.87
C LYS A 244 -6.65 13.29 -1.92
N GLY A 245 -6.53 14.60 -1.78
CA GLY A 245 -7.67 15.51 -1.77
C GLY A 245 -7.38 16.78 -0.98
N GLY A 246 -8.42 17.56 -0.74
CA GLY A 246 -8.32 18.79 0.04
C GLY A 246 -7.89 18.52 1.49
N PHE A 247 -7.27 19.53 2.10
CA PHE A 247 -6.80 19.45 3.49
C PHE A 247 -7.92 19.06 4.48
N LYS A 248 -9.15 19.52 4.25
CA LYS A 248 -10.30 19.16 5.10
C LYS A 248 -10.69 17.68 4.98
N GLU A 249 -10.47 17.07 3.84
CA GLU A 249 -10.82 15.68 3.60
C GLU A 249 -9.80 14.72 4.19
N CYS A 250 -8.51 15.06 4.11
CA CYS A 250 -7.41 14.16 4.48
C CYS A 250 -6.79 14.48 5.83
N GLY A 251 -6.89 15.72 6.33
CA GLY A 251 -6.22 16.17 7.56
C GLY A 251 -6.80 15.54 8.81
N PHE A 252 -5.92 15.15 9.75
CA PHE A 252 -6.35 14.60 11.03
C PHE A 252 -7.26 15.54 11.80
N GLY A 253 -8.41 15.01 12.24
CA GLY A 253 -9.45 15.73 12.99
C GLY A 253 -10.39 16.57 12.13
N LEU A 254 -10.17 16.67 10.82
CA LEU A 254 -10.97 17.49 9.91
C LEU A 254 -12.09 16.72 9.21
N ASN A 255 -12.18 15.42 9.45
CA ASN A 255 -13.13 14.48 8.87
C ASN A 255 -13.68 13.53 9.95
N ASP A 256 -14.66 12.72 9.59
CA ASP A 256 -15.32 11.72 10.43
C ASP A 256 -14.47 10.47 10.71
N LYS A 257 -13.32 10.32 10.02
CA LYS A 257 -12.44 9.14 10.09
C LYS A 257 -11.22 9.34 10.98
N SER A 258 -11.09 10.48 11.64
CA SER A 258 -9.94 10.77 12.47
C SER A 258 -10.26 11.66 13.67
N TRP A 259 -9.54 11.44 14.75
CA TRP A 259 -9.59 12.20 16.00
C TRP A 259 -8.18 12.71 16.30
N SER A 260 -8.02 13.98 16.63
CA SER A 260 -6.69 14.53 16.85
C SER A 260 -6.64 15.53 18.01
N LEU A 261 -5.55 15.47 18.76
CA LEU A 261 -5.18 16.48 19.75
C LEU A 261 -4.00 17.31 19.22
N CYS A 262 -4.25 18.59 18.98
CA CYS A 262 -3.21 19.54 18.67
C CYS A 262 -2.45 19.92 19.95
N CYS A 263 -1.14 19.66 19.96
CA CYS A 263 -0.25 19.94 21.08
C CYS A 263 0.73 21.07 20.72
N GLY A 264 0.51 22.25 21.25
CA GLY A 264 1.32 23.44 20.97
C GLY A 264 1.42 24.35 22.19
N ARG A 265 1.14 25.64 21.99
CA ARG A 265 1.01 26.62 23.08
C ARG A 265 -0.25 26.39 23.93
N SER A 266 -1.27 25.78 23.33
CA SER A 266 -2.50 25.32 23.96
C SER A 266 -2.85 23.96 23.37
N TYR A 267 -3.73 23.24 24.02
CA TYR A 267 -4.31 22.00 23.48
C TYR A 267 -5.63 22.31 22.78
N GLN A 268 -5.89 21.60 21.70
CA GLN A 268 -7.14 21.70 20.95
C GLN A 268 -7.47 20.31 20.38
N PHE A 269 -8.60 19.78 20.72
CA PHE A 269 -9.12 18.54 20.18
C PHE A 269 -9.91 18.84 18.90
N SER A 270 -9.81 17.97 17.91
CA SER A 270 -10.55 18.12 16.64
C SER A 270 -11.07 16.76 16.16
N HIS A 271 -12.32 16.73 15.75
CA HIS A 271 -12.98 15.60 15.07
C HIS A 271 -14.09 16.15 14.18
N ASN A 272 -14.24 15.58 12.99
CA ASN A 272 -15.24 15.96 11.99
C ASN A 272 -15.28 17.51 11.74
N ASN A 273 -14.09 18.12 11.68
CA ASN A 273 -13.90 19.55 11.51
C ASN A 273 -14.49 20.42 12.65
N ILE A 274 -14.80 19.82 13.79
CA ILE A 274 -15.22 20.52 15.01
C ILE A 274 -14.01 20.61 15.93
N GLU A 275 -13.66 21.81 16.34
CA GLU A 275 -12.53 22.10 17.19
C GLU A 275 -13.00 22.43 18.61
N THR A 276 -12.44 21.75 19.60
CA THR A 276 -12.76 21.95 21.02
C THR A 276 -11.49 22.37 21.78
N PRO A 277 -11.45 23.57 22.39
CA PRO A 277 -10.35 23.93 23.27
C PRO A 277 -10.23 22.97 24.44
N VAL A 278 -9.00 22.58 24.77
CA VAL A 278 -8.72 21.66 25.88
C VAL A 278 -7.80 22.33 26.88
N SER A 279 -8.16 22.26 28.14
CA SER A 279 -7.38 22.78 29.26
C SER A 279 -6.62 21.65 29.96
N GLY A 280 -5.39 21.92 30.42
CA GLY A 280 -4.60 20.96 31.15
C GLY A 280 -3.13 21.36 31.30
N PRO A 281 -2.36 20.64 32.12
CA PRO A 281 -0.95 20.89 32.32
C PRO A 281 -0.18 20.64 31.02
N ARG A 282 0.81 21.46 30.76
CA ARG A 282 1.66 21.31 29.57
C ARG A 282 2.68 20.21 29.77
N SER A 283 2.78 19.31 28.83
CA SER A 283 3.83 18.31 28.78
C SER A 283 4.36 18.16 27.34
N SER A 284 5.60 17.77 27.21
CA SER A 284 6.17 17.30 25.95
C SER A 284 5.62 15.91 25.56
N ARG A 285 5.09 15.17 26.54
CA ARG A 285 4.66 13.79 26.40
C ARG A 285 3.15 13.68 26.50
N ILE A 286 2.54 13.06 25.51
CA ILE A 286 1.10 12.81 25.41
C ILE A 286 0.89 11.30 25.44
N GLY A 287 0.11 10.84 26.43
CA GLY A 287 -0.40 9.47 26.49
C GLY A 287 -1.71 9.35 25.72
N VAL A 288 -1.88 8.27 25.02
CA VAL A 288 -3.13 7.95 24.32
C VAL A 288 -3.61 6.59 24.79
N TYR A 289 -4.85 6.54 25.26
CA TYR A 289 -5.52 5.30 25.63
C TYR A 289 -6.71 5.07 24.72
N LEU A 290 -6.77 3.88 24.16
CA LEU A 290 -7.86 3.38 23.32
C LEU A 290 -8.48 2.16 24.01
N ASP A 291 -9.78 2.16 24.22
CA ASP A 291 -10.57 0.96 24.40
C ASP A 291 -11.55 0.86 23.23
N HIS A 292 -11.10 0.16 22.19
CA HIS A 292 -11.83 0.06 20.93
C HIS A 292 -13.22 -0.54 21.11
N ARG A 293 -13.34 -1.57 21.99
CA ARG A 293 -14.62 -2.27 22.26
C ARG A 293 -15.57 -1.39 23.03
N ALA A 294 -15.07 -0.69 24.04
CA ALA A 294 -15.87 0.24 24.84
C ALA A 294 -16.13 1.57 24.11
N GLY A 295 -15.47 1.83 22.99
CA GLY A 295 -15.60 3.08 22.25
C GLY A 295 -14.92 4.27 22.93
N ILE A 296 -13.89 4.03 23.73
CA ILE A 296 -13.21 5.07 24.53
C ILE A 296 -11.88 5.43 23.86
N LEU A 297 -11.67 6.74 23.65
CA LEU A 297 -10.39 7.31 23.26
C LEU A 297 -10.07 8.45 24.22
N SER A 298 -8.92 8.37 24.89
CA SER A 298 -8.52 9.37 25.88
C SER A 298 -7.09 9.86 25.62
N PHE A 299 -6.90 11.16 25.76
CA PHE A 299 -5.59 11.82 25.66
C PHE A 299 -5.17 12.33 27.01
N TYR A 300 -3.93 12.11 27.38
CA TYR A 300 -3.37 12.49 28.67
C TYR A 300 -2.11 13.34 28.50
N SER A 301 -1.96 14.33 29.37
CA SER A 301 -0.67 14.97 29.62
C SER A 301 0.13 14.10 30.58
N VAL A 302 1.29 13.63 30.15
CA VAL A 302 2.15 12.73 30.92
C VAL A 302 3.37 13.49 31.41
N SER A 303 3.50 13.58 32.74
CA SER A 303 4.64 14.13 33.45
C SER A 303 4.94 13.23 34.65
N GLU A 304 5.28 13.75 35.80
CA GLU A 304 5.30 12.99 37.06
C GLU A 304 3.88 12.48 37.41
N THR A 305 2.87 13.23 37.01
CA THR A 305 1.46 12.87 37.11
C THR A 305 0.87 12.70 35.72
N MET A 306 -0.18 11.88 35.64
CA MET A 306 -0.93 11.65 34.42
C MET A 306 -2.28 12.37 34.51
N THR A 307 -2.50 13.38 33.67
CA THR A 307 -3.70 14.22 33.70
C THR A 307 -4.51 14.01 32.43
N LEU A 308 -5.78 13.66 32.56
CA LEU A 308 -6.70 13.56 31.44
C LEU A 308 -6.88 14.95 30.79
N LEU A 309 -6.60 15.04 29.50
CA LEU A 309 -6.82 16.24 28.69
C LEU A 309 -8.17 16.19 28.00
N HIS A 310 -8.46 15.13 27.31
CA HIS A 310 -9.70 14.96 26.57
C HIS A 310 -10.10 13.50 26.46
N ARG A 311 -11.42 13.24 26.50
CA ARG A 311 -12.00 11.91 26.33
C ARG A 311 -13.10 11.95 25.29
N VAL A 312 -13.09 10.96 24.42
CA VAL A 312 -14.13 10.70 23.43
C VAL A 312 -14.85 9.40 23.79
N GLN A 313 -16.16 9.41 23.65
CA GLN A 313 -16.99 8.21 23.68
C GLN A 313 -17.68 8.09 22.34
N THR A 314 -17.41 7.01 21.60
CA THR A 314 -17.93 6.77 20.26
C THR A 314 -18.03 5.26 19.98
N THR A 315 -18.49 4.88 18.81
CA THR A 315 -18.42 3.49 18.33
C THR A 315 -17.43 3.43 17.19
N PHE A 316 -16.34 2.71 17.39
CA PHE A 316 -15.36 2.48 16.32
C PHE A 316 -15.86 1.37 15.39
N THR A 317 -15.84 1.63 14.09
CA THR A 317 -16.32 0.70 13.04
C THR A 317 -15.19 -0.01 12.31
N GLU A 318 -13.97 0.52 12.42
CA GLU A 318 -12.75 -0.03 11.82
C GLU A 318 -11.64 -0.08 12.86
N PRO A 319 -10.60 -0.93 12.69
CA PRO A 319 -9.39 -0.83 13.51
C PRO A 319 -8.75 0.56 13.40
N ILE A 320 -8.14 0.99 14.51
CA ILE A 320 -7.54 2.32 14.65
C ILE A 320 -6.05 2.24 14.35
N HIS A 321 -5.52 3.25 13.66
CA HIS A 321 -4.09 3.50 13.51
C HIS A 321 -3.71 4.76 14.29
N ALA A 322 -2.59 4.70 15.01
CA ALA A 322 -2.00 5.89 15.58
C ALA A 322 -1.46 6.79 14.47
N GLY A 323 -1.50 8.10 14.66
CA GLY A 323 -1.03 9.04 13.66
C GLY A 323 -0.38 10.26 14.29
N VAL A 324 0.51 10.89 13.56
CA VAL A 324 1.14 12.16 13.96
C VAL A 324 1.30 13.09 12.77
N ARG A 325 1.21 14.40 13.08
CA ARG A 325 1.42 15.48 12.12
C ARG A 325 2.22 16.60 12.77
N PRO A 326 3.54 16.68 12.52
CA PRO A 326 4.36 17.82 12.95
C PRO A 326 4.06 19.06 12.12
N ILE A 327 4.06 20.23 12.75
CA ILE A 327 3.83 21.53 12.11
C ILE A 327 5.03 22.44 12.33
N GLY A 328 5.68 22.81 11.24
CA GLY A 328 6.90 23.61 11.22
C GLY A 328 8.16 22.73 11.19
N TYR A 329 9.18 23.20 10.49
CA TYR A 329 10.39 22.42 10.17
C TYR A 329 11.27 22.03 11.38
N ARG A 330 10.99 22.59 12.55
CA ARG A 330 11.64 22.18 13.81
C ARG A 330 10.83 21.15 14.57
N ALA A 331 9.53 21.00 14.28
CA ALA A 331 8.66 20.09 14.98
C ALA A 331 9.00 18.65 14.67
N SER A 332 9.05 17.84 15.72
CA SER A 332 9.18 16.39 15.61
C SER A 332 8.34 15.66 16.65
N ALA A 333 8.00 14.44 16.36
CA ALA A 333 7.24 13.55 17.24
C ALA A 333 7.88 12.17 17.26
N GLU A 334 7.94 11.57 18.44
CA GLU A 334 8.50 10.26 18.67
C GLU A 334 7.52 9.37 19.42
N PHE A 335 7.23 8.19 18.88
CA PHE A 335 6.53 7.14 19.61
C PHE A 335 7.49 6.46 20.56
N LEU A 336 7.25 6.59 21.86
CA LEU A 336 8.14 6.08 22.89
C LEU A 336 8.04 4.57 23.03
N LYS A 337 9.18 3.95 23.26
CA LYS A 337 9.24 2.56 23.68
C LYS A 337 8.94 2.50 25.17
N LEU A 338 7.78 1.96 25.50
CA LEU A 338 7.34 1.77 26.88
C LEU A 338 7.79 0.39 27.36
N LYS A 339 8.32 0.35 28.57
CA LYS A 339 8.74 -0.90 29.22
C LYS A 339 7.53 -1.57 29.88
#